data_42f294a5fa14adf983a6e3b86ecb7322
#
_entry.id   42f294a5fa14adf983a6e3b86ecb7322
#
_cell.length_a   1.000
_cell.length_b   1.000
_cell.length_c   1.000
_cell.angle_alpha   90.00
_cell.angle_beta   90.00
_cell.angle_gamma   90.00
#
_symmetry.space_group_name_H-M   'P 1'
#
loop_
_entity.id
_entity.type
_entity.pdbx_description
1 polymer ?
#
loop_
_entity_poly.entity_id
_entity_poly.type
_entity_poly.pdbx_seq_one_letter_code
_entity_poly.pdbx_strand_id
1 'polypeptide(L)'
;MLFIKLLSKVVFGILSPTFCVYCEKWGELLCDKCYETVDFLYYQPPPLLTPLYLDQVISACRYGGAIKALLKSLKYQSVIDAGRLCGRLLYHCTIYPPVDCITSVPIHPKRLRERGFNQAQVIGQTLATLSNIPYHNLLIRTIHGTHQASIQSREVRLSHVANHFSLNPSLSLPLPRMILLIDDVFTTGSTLNECARVLKTNGCRTVTGLTVARQAS
;
A
#
# COMPACT_ATOMS: atom_id res chain seq x y z
N MET A 1 -7.33 35.59 6.09
CA MET A 1 -7.46 34.15 5.81
C MET A 1 -6.30 33.29 6.31
N LEU A 2 -5.07 33.78 6.30
CA LEU A 2 -3.88 33.06 6.82
C LEU A 2 -3.89 32.89 8.35
N PHE A 3 -4.34 33.90 9.08
CA PHE A 3 -4.41 33.91 10.56
C PHE A 3 -5.42 32.90 11.12
N ILE A 4 -6.56 32.70 10.46
CA ILE A 4 -7.59 31.73 10.90
C ILE A 4 -7.11 30.29 10.68
N LYS A 5 -6.33 30.01 9.62
CA LYS A 5 -5.70 28.71 9.41
C LYS A 5 -4.58 28.41 10.42
N LEU A 6 -3.89 29.43 10.91
CA LEU A 6 -2.86 29.26 11.93
C LEU A 6 -3.49 29.01 13.30
N LEU A 7 -4.54 29.76 13.68
CA LEU A 7 -5.28 29.54 14.92
C LEU A 7 -5.95 28.17 14.98
N SER A 8 -6.55 27.70 13.87
CA SER A 8 -7.16 26.38 13.84
C SER A 8 -6.12 25.26 13.99
N LYS A 9 -4.92 25.38 13.41
CA LYS A 9 -3.83 24.42 13.63
C LYS A 9 -3.34 24.40 15.08
N VAL A 10 -3.24 25.55 15.74
CA VAL A 10 -2.83 25.64 17.15
C VAL A 10 -3.88 25.07 18.09
N VAL A 11 -5.15 25.41 17.89
CA VAL A 11 -6.27 24.90 18.73
C VAL A 11 -6.48 23.39 18.51
N PHE A 12 -6.42 22.89 17.28
CA PHE A 12 -6.49 21.44 16.99
C PHE A 12 -5.25 20.70 17.51
N GLY A 13 -4.05 21.28 17.44
CA GLY A 13 -2.82 20.69 17.98
C GLY A 13 -2.84 20.53 19.51
N ILE A 14 -3.54 21.42 20.23
CA ILE A 14 -3.70 21.33 21.68
C ILE A 14 -4.74 20.26 22.06
N LEU A 15 -5.79 20.07 21.24
CA LEU A 15 -6.88 19.12 21.50
C LEU A 15 -6.54 17.67 21.04
N SER A 16 -5.61 17.51 20.13
CA SER A 16 -5.15 16.20 19.65
C SER A 16 -3.65 16.28 19.28
N PRO A 17 -2.76 16.24 20.29
CA PRO A 17 -1.34 16.39 20.05
C PRO A 17 -0.81 15.25 19.16
N THR A 18 -0.11 15.63 18.12
CA THR A 18 0.57 14.69 17.24
C THR A 18 2.00 14.49 17.71
N PHE A 19 2.40 13.25 17.89
CA PHE A 19 3.77 12.87 18.26
C PHE A 19 4.43 12.09 17.14
N CYS A 20 5.74 12.26 17.01
CA CYS A 20 6.52 11.45 16.07
C CYS A 20 6.45 9.97 16.49
N VAL A 21 5.99 9.11 15.59
CA VAL A 21 5.78 7.67 15.85
C VAL A 21 7.07 6.90 16.14
N TYR A 22 8.24 7.55 15.99
CA TYR A 22 9.55 6.92 16.20
C TYR A 22 10.31 7.49 17.41
N CYS A 23 10.37 8.82 17.58
CA CYS A 23 11.12 9.47 18.66
C CYS A 23 10.23 10.21 19.66
N GLU A 24 8.89 10.15 19.49
CA GLU A 24 7.88 10.75 20.38
C GLU A 24 7.97 12.28 20.50
N LYS A 25 8.77 12.95 19.66
CA LYS A 25 8.82 14.41 19.61
C LYS A 25 7.44 14.97 19.23
N TRP A 26 6.99 15.98 19.96
CA TRP A 26 5.74 16.67 19.69
C TRP A 26 5.78 17.45 18.36
N GLY A 27 4.65 17.49 17.64
CA GLY A 27 4.39 18.36 16.49
C GLY A 27 4.04 17.63 15.19
N GLU A 28 4.68 16.50 14.86
CA GLU A 28 4.52 15.81 13.57
C GLU A 28 4.55 14.28 13.72
N LEU A 29 3.82 13.56 12.86
CA LEU A 29 3.83 12.10 12.85
C LEU A 29 5.20 11.49 12.49
N LEU A 30 6.00 12.20 11.71
CA LEU A 30 7.38 11.88 11.39
C LEU A 30 8.15 13.20 11.32
N CYS A 31 8.95 13.49 12.35
CA CYS A 31 9.72 14.72 12.41
C CYS A 31 10.93 14.69 11.47
N ASP A 32 11.46 15.87 11.11
CA ASP A 32 12.58 16.00 10.16
C ASP A 32 13.77 15.12 10.51
N LYS A 33 14.20 15.10 11.80
CA LYS A 33 15.30 14.24 12.25
C LYS A 33 15.07 12.74 11.96
N CYS A 34 13.84 12.28 12.15
CA CYS A 34 13.50 10.88 11.89
C CYS A 34 13.32 10.63 10.38
N TYR A 35 12.85 11.62 9.64
CA TYR A 35 12.78 11.54 8.17
C TYR A 35 14.18 11.44 7.54
N GLU A 36 15.16 12.18 8.02
CA GLU A 36 16.56 12.13 7.56
C GLU A 36 17.21 10.76 7.78
N THR A 37 16.69 9.92 8.71
CA THR A 37 17.18 8.55 8.94
C THR A 37 16.56 7.52 8.00
N VAL A 38 15.68 7.93 7.09
CA VAL A 38 15.01 7.00 6.17
C VAL A 38 15.97 6.56 5.07
N ASP A 39 16.12 5.24 4.92
CA ASP A 39 16.93 4.63 3.85
C ASP A 39 16.09 4.53 2.56
N PHE A 40 16.20 5.56 1.70
CA PHE A 40 15.52 5.61 0.41
C PHE A 40 16.19 4.70 -0.61
N LEU A 41 15.38 4.02 -1.44
CA LEU A 41 15.83 3.04 -2.42
C LEU A 41 15.84 3.65 -3.83
N TYR A 42 17.02 3.77 -4.43
CA TYR A 42 17.20 4.26 -5.81
C TYR A 42 17.22 3.14 -6.84
N TYR A 43 17.60 1.93 -6.43
CA TYR A 43 17.63 0.74 -7.29
C TYR A 43 17.00 -0.45 -6.58
N GLN A 44 16.27 -1.26 -7.35
CA GLN A 44 15.58 -2.43 -6.81
C GLN A 44 15.64 -3.58 -7.81
N PRO A 45 16.12 -4.76 -7.38
CA PRO A 45 16.04 -5.93 -8.21
C PRO A 45 14.58 -6.38 -8.40
N PRO A 46 14.25 -7.02 -9.54
CA PRO A 46 12.94 -7.61 -9.74
C PRO A 46 12.67 -8.69 -8.68
N PRO A 47 11.42 -8.97 -8.33
CA PRO A 47 11.08 -10.05 -7.42
C PRO A 47 11.42 -11.42 -8.04
N LEU A 48 11.92 -12.35 -7.22
CA LEU A 48 12.20 -13.73 -7.61
C LEU A 48 10.91 -14.57 -7.53
N LEU A 49 10.02 -14.40 -8.49
CA LEU A 49 8.73 -15.09 -8.56
C LEU A 49 8.56 -15.79 -9.92
N THR A 50 8.00 -16.98 -9.92
CA THR A 50 7.69 -17.72 -11.15
C THR A 50 6.31 -18.38 -11.02
N PRO A 51 5.38 -18.10 -11.94
CA PRO A 51 5.43 -17.05 -12.97
C PRO A 51 5.31 -15.62 -12.38
N LEU A 52 5.95 -14.65 -13.05
CA LEU A 52 5.88 -13.23 -12.66
C LEU A 52 4.82 -12.51 -13.52
N TYR A 53 3.81 -11.93 -12.86
CA TYR A 53 2.75 -11.13 -13.50
C TYR A 53 2.95 -9.63 -13.33
N LEU A 54 3.83 -9.21 -12.41
CA LEU A 54 4.24 -7.81 -12.26
C LEU A 54 5.26 -7.44 -13.33
N ASP A 55 5.06 -6.32 -14.01
CA ASP A 55 6.03 -5.79 -14.99
C ASP A 55 7.17 -5.06 -14.27
N GLN A 56 6.86 -4.39 -13.18
CA GLN A 56 7.83 -3.68 -12.35
C GLN A 56 7.36 -3.64 -10.89
N VAL A 57 8.30 -3.54 -9.96
CA VAL A 57 8.04 -3.26 -8.55
C VAL A 57 8.95 -2.14 -8.08
N ILE A 58 8.35 -1.11 -7.49
CA ILE A 58 9.04 0.06 -6.94
C ILE A 58 8.69 0.17 -5.46
N SER A 59 9.68 0.43 -4.61
CA SER A 59 9.46 0.72 -3.19
C SER A 59 10.22 2.00 -2.84
N ALA A 60 9.61 2.88 -2.03
CA ALA A 60 10.24 4.16 -1.71
C ALA A 60 11.48 3.98 -0.83
N CYS A 61 11.43 3.07 0.13
CA CYS A 61 12.51 2.94 1.11
C CYS A 61 12.67 1.50 1.64
N ARG A 62 13.73 1.28 2.40
CA ARG A 62 13.96 0.03 3.15
C ARG A 62 13.04 -0.05 4.38
N TYR A 63 12.52 -1.23 4.66
CA TYR A 63 11.68 -1.47 5.84
C TYR A 63 12.53 -1.51 7.11
N GLY A 64 12.55 -0.41 7.85
CA GLY A 64 13.33 -0.29 9.09
C GLY A 64 13.05 1.03 9.81
N GLY A 65 13.64 1.22 10.99
CA GLY A 65 13.65 2.49 11.72
C GLY A 65 12.30 3.22 11.77
N ALA A 66 12.32 4.49 11.41
CA ALA A 66 11.17 5.38 11.44
C ALA A 66 10.02 4.93 10.50
N ILE A 67 10.34 4.37 9.33
CA ILE A 67 9.33 3.85 8.39
C ILE A 67 8.60 2.63 8.96
N LYS A 68 9.32 1.73 9.65
CA LYS A 68 8.68 0.60 10.35
C LYS A 68 7.72 1.07 11.44
N ALA A 69 8.09 2.11 12.21
CA ALA A 69 7.22 2.71 13.21
C ALA A 69 5.98 3.35 12.58
N LEU A 70 6.14 4.12 11.49
CA LEU A 70 5.05 4.73 10.74
C LEU A 70 4.06 3.70 10.20
N LEU A 71 4.55 2.62 9.58
CA LEU A 71 3.71 1.55 9.06
C LEU A 71 3.04 0.71 10.17
N LYS A 72 3.68 0.59 11.35
CA LYS A 72 3.05 -0.01 12.53
C LYS A 72 1.91 0.85 13.07
N SER A 73 2.09 2.17 13.19
CA SER A 73 1.02 3.06 13.66
C SER A 73 -0.20 3.00 12.74
N LEU A 74 0.00 2.91 11.43
CA LEU A 74 -1.06 2.71 10.45
C LEU A 74 -1.80 1.38 10.63
N LYS A 75 -1.09 0.30 11.00
CA LYS A 75 -1.67 -1.04 11.11
C LYS A 75 -2.35 -1.34 12.44
N TYR A 76 -1.80 -0.82 13.53
CA TYR A 76 -2.17 -1.25 14.89
C TYR A 76 -2.75 -0.15 15.75
N GLN A 77 -2.51 1.11 15.42
CA GLN A 77 -3.04 2.28 16.15
C GLN A 77 -4.14 3.00 15.37
N SER A 78 -4.50 2.48 14.18
CA SER A 78 -5.52 3.03 13.28
C SER A 78 -5.32 4.52 12.93
N VAL A 79 -4.05 4.95 12.85
CA VAL A 79 -3.70 6.34 12.52
C VAL A 79 -3.78 6.54 11.00
N ILE A 80 -4.93 6.98 10.51
CA ILE A 80 -5.17 7.21 9.07
C ILE A 80 -4.18 8.23 8.49
N ASP A 81 -3.79 9.24 9.27
CA ASP A 81 -2.83 10.27 8.82
C ASP A 81 -1.44 9.71 8.52
N ALA A 82 -1.05 8.59 9.15
CA ALA A 82 0.15 7.86 8.77
C ALA A 82 0.05 7.31 7.33
N GLY A 83 -1.13 6.85 6.90
CA GLY A 83 -1.38 6.42 5.53
C GLY A 83 -1.31 7.57 4.52
N ARG A 84 -1.86 8.74 4.90
CA ARG A 84 -1.74 9.96 4.09
C ARG A 84 -0.28 10.43 3.97
N LEU A 85 0.48 10.34 5.05
CA LEU A 85 1.91 10.64 5.02
C LEU A 85 2.67 9.68 4.11
N CYS A 86 2.38 8.38 4.18
CA CYS A 86 2.94 7.38 3.26
C CYS A 86 2.60 7.68 1.79
N GLY A 87 1.37 8.09 1.48
CA GLY A 87 0.98 8.50 0.13
C GLY A 87 1.75 9.72 -0.37
N ARG A 88 2.00 10.71 0.50
CA ARG A 88 2.88 11.85 0.19
C ARG A 88 4.32 11.42 -0.03
N LEU A 89 4.86 10.52 0.79
CA LEU A 89 6.19 9.95 0.59
C LEU A 89 6.33 9.30 -0.79
N LEU A 90 5.36 8.48 -1.20
CA LEU A 90 5.36 7.88 -2.53
C LEU A 90 5.37 8.93 -3.63
N TYR A 91 4.55 9.97 -3.52
CA TYR A 91 4.48 11.05 -4.50
C TYR A 91 5.81 11.79 -4.68
N HIS A 92 6.52 12.09 -3.60
CA HIS A 92 7.76 12.87 -3.63
C HIS A 92 9.03 12.03 -3.86
N CYS A 93 9.02 10.76 -3.47
CA CYS A 93 10.24 9.95 -3.39
C CYS A 93 10.28 8.82 -4.43
N THR A 94 9.27 8.67 -5.30
CA THR A 94 9.26 7.61 -6.31
C THR A 94 8.97 8.13 -7.69
N ILE A 95 9.60 7.48 -8.69
CA ILE A 95 9.29 7.68 -10.11
C ILE A 95 8.72 6.35 -10.62
N TYR A 96 7.56 6.40 -11.26
CA TYR A 96 6.90 5.26 -11.85
C TYR A 96 6.48 5.58 -13.30
N PRO A 97 6.30 4.56 -14.17
CA PRO A 97 5.89 4.76 -15.54
C PRO A 97 4.49 5.39 -15.62
N PRO A 98 4.11 5.99 -16.76
CA PRO A 98 2.75 6.45 -16.98
C PRO A 98 1.74 5.32 -16.72
N VAL A 99 0.64 5.65 -16.03
CA VAL A 99 -0.43 4.72 -15.70
C VAL A 99 -1.80 5.37 -15.91
N ASP A 100 -2.79 4.55 -16.26
CA ASP A 100 -4.16 5.03 -16.49
C ASP A 100 -4.93 5.16 -15.18
N CYS A 101 -4.59 4.35 -14.18
CA CYS A 101 -5.28 4.33 -12.89
C CYS A 101 -4.41 3.76 -11.76
N ILE A 102 -4.76 4.16 -10.54
CA ILE A 102 -4.22 3.62 -9.30
C ILE A 102 -5.27 2.71 -8.66
N THR A 103 -4.82 1.55 -8.19
CA THR A 103 -5.62 0.65 -7.34
C THR A 103 -4.79 0.17 -6.16
N SER A 104 -5.39 -0.53 -5.21
CA SER A 104 -4.69 -1.04 -4.03
C SER A 104 -4.97 -2.51 -3.79
N VAL A 105 -4.02 -3.19 -3.15
CA VAL A 105 -4.21 -4.54 -2.63
C VAL A 105 -5.34 -4.53 -1.60
N PRO A 106 -6.40 -5.35 -1.77
CA PRO A 106 -7.50 -5.40 -0.83
C PRO A 106 -7.10 -6.14 0.45
N ILE A 107 -7.51 -5.57 1.59
CA ILE A 107 -7.28 -6.16 2.90
C ILE A 107 -8.28 -7.28 3.19
N HIS A 108 -7.91 -8.23 4.04
CA HIS A 108 -8.83 -9.28 4.50
C HIS A 108 -10.02 -8.66 5.27
N PRO A 109 -11.29 -9.09 5.03
CA PRO A 109 -12.48 -8.52 5.66
C PRO A 109 -12.44 -8.49 7.20
N LYS A 110 -11.86 -9.52 7.83
CA LYS A 110 -11.63 -9.52 9.28
C LYS A 110 -10.75 -8.35 9.72
N ARG A 111 -9.62 -8.13 9.02
CA ARG A 111 -8.72 -7.00 9.32
C ARG A 111 -9.35 -5.66 9.01
N LEU A 112 -10.20 -5.58 7.97
CA LEU A 112 -10.96 -4.37 7.66
C LEU A 112 -11.90 -4.00 8.80
N ARG A 113 -12.61 -4.99 9.39
CA ARG A 113 -13.48 -4.76 10.56
C ARG A 113 -12.68 -4.35 11.81
N GLU A 114 -11.51 -4.95 12.03
CA GLU A 114 -10.65 -4.62 13.18
C GLU A 114 -10.01 -3.23 13.06
N ARG A 115 -9.64 -2.80 11.87
CA ARG A 115 -8.89 -1.54 11.63
C ARG A 115 -9.75 -0.37 11.18
N GLY A 116 -10.95 -0.65 10.64
CA GLY A 116 -11.86 0.34 10.08
C GLY A 116 -11.52 0.80 8.66
N PHE A 117 -10.34 0.49 8.14
CA PHE A 117 -9.89 0.92 6.81
C PHE A 117 -8.83 -0.02 6.21
N ASN A 118 -8.62 0.11 4.89
CA ASN A 118 -7.53 -0.54 4.17
C ASN A 118 -6.34 0.44 4.04
N GLN A 119 -5.18 0.07 4.55
CA GLN A 119 -3.97 0.89 4.54
C GLN A 119 -3.52 1.24 3.12
N ALA A 120 -3.41 0.22 2.25
CA ALA A 120 -3.01 0.41 0.87
C ALA A 120 -3.98 1.33 0.11
N GLN A 121 -5.27 1.30 0.47
CA GLN A 121 -6.28 2.20 -0.09
C GLN A 121 -6.03 3.65 0.32
N VAL A 122 -5.81 3.93 1.60
CA VAL A 122 -5.52 5.29 2.08
C VAL A 122 -4.27 5.86 1.41
N ILE A 123 -3.21 5.05 1.29
CA ILE A 123 -1.97 5.41 0.60
C ILE A 123 -2.25 5.70 -0.87
N GLY A 124 -2.93 4.80 -1.57
CA GLY A 124 -3.25 4.90 -3.00
C GLY A 124 -4.16 6.09 -3.33
N GLN A 125 -5.19 6.34 -2.54
CA GLN A 125 -6.08 7.50 -2.71
C GLN A 125 -5.35 8.82 -2.50
N THR A 126 -4.43 8.88 -1.53
CA THR A 126 -3.61 10.09 -1.32
C THR A 126 -2.68 10.33 -2.50
N LEU A 127 -2.01 9.28 -3.00
CA LEU A 127 -1.16 9.37 -4.19
C LEU A 127 -1.97 9.80 -5.41
N ALA A 128 -3.15 9.20 -5.63
CA ALA A 128 -4.05 9.51 -6.73
C ALA A 128 -4.46 10.99 -6.75
N THR A 129 -4.82 11.53 -5.58
CA THR A 129 -5.17 12.94 -5.44
C THR A 129 -4.00 13.86 -5.78
N LEU A 130 -2.77 13.53 -5.33
CA LEU A 130 -1.58 14.35 -5.55
C LEU A 130 -1.09 14.29 -7.00
N SER A 131 -1.18 13.13 -7.64
CA SER A 131 -0.73 12.89 -9.01
C SER A 131 -1.80 13.18 -10.07
N ASN A 132 -3.04 13.48 -9.65
CA ASN A 132 -4.20 13.68 -10.54
C ASN A 132 -4.47 12.44 -11.44
N ILE A 133 -4.22 11.24 -10.90
CA ILE A 133 -4.51 9.95 -11.56
C ILE A 133 -5.76 9.34 -10.92
N PRO A 134 -6.72 8.80 -11.70
CA PRO A 134 -7.92 8.18 -11.13
C PRO A 134 -7.60 7.02 -10.18
N TYR A 135 -8.33 6.93 -9.06
CA TYR A 135 -8.28 5.78 -8.16
C TYR A 135 -9.53 4.93 -8.32
N HIS A 136 -9.35 3.63 -8.55
CA HIS A 136 -10.45 2.66 -8.63
C HIS A 136 -10.19 1.43 -7.75
N ASN A 137 -11.23 0.97 -7.05
CA ASN A 137 -11.20 -0.30 -6.32
C ASN A 137 -11.41 -1.46 -7.30
N LEU A 138 -10.36 -1.86 -8.02
CA LEU A 138 -10.43 -2.89 -9.07
C LEU A 138 -10.52 -4.31 -8.49
N LEU A 139 -10.03 -4.53 -7.27
CA LEU A 139 -9.87 -5.84 -6.67
C LEU A 139 -10.66 -5.97 -5.38
N ILE A 140 -11.13 -7.18 -5.10
CA ILE A 140 -11.64 -7.59 -3.80
C ILE A 140 -10.87 -8.82 -3.32
N ARG A 141 -10.79 -8.99 -1.99
CA ARG A 141 -10.27 -10.20 -1.39
C ARG A 141 -11.40 -11.16 -1.13
N THR A 142 -11.35 -12.34 -1.77
CA THR A 142 -12.34 -13.41 -1.59
C THR A 142 -12.05 -14.16 -0.29
N ILE A 143 -13.13 -14.47 0.46
CA ILE A 143 -13.06 -15.40 1.59
C ILE A 143 -13.40 -16.76 1.00
N HIS A 144 -12.40 -17.53 0.62
CA HIS A 144 -12.65 -18.95 0.39
C HIS A 144 -12.85 -19.58 1.77
N GLY A 145 -14.08 -20.03 2.04
CA GLY A 145 -14.39 -20.83 3.20
C GLY A 145 -13.50 -22.06 3.23
N THR A 146 -13.03 -22.41 4.40
CA THR A 146 -12.30 -23.63 4.72
C THR A 146 -13.22 -24.85 4.54
N HIS A 147 -13.52 -25.23 3.32
CA HIS A 147 -14.10 -26.53 3.00
C HIS A 147 -13.22 -27.20 1.93
N GLN A 148 -12.09 -27.72 2.42
CA GLN A 148 -11.33 -28.88 1.95
C GLN A 148 -9.94 -28.88 2.57
N ALA A 149 -9.91 -29.02 3.89
CA ALA A 149 -8.68 -29.36 4.61
C ALA A 149 -8.62 -30.89 4.70
N SER A 150 -8.22 -31.55 3.64
CA SER A 150 -7.71 -32.93 3.72
C SER A 150 -7.01 -33.28 2.41
N ILE A 151 -5.76 -32.84 2.27
CA ILE A 151 -4.70 -33.55 1.55
C ILE A 151 -3.40 -32.76 1.84
N GLN A 152 -2.52 -33.37 2.63
CA GLN A 152 -1.20 -32.85 2.92
C GLN A 152 -0.25 -33.22 1.79
N SER A 153 0.27 -32.24 1.04
CA SER A 153 1.52 -32.38 0.32
C SER A 153 2.28 -31.06 0.29
N ARG A 154 3.60 -31.17 0.30
CA ARG A 154 4.57 -30.06 0.41
C ARG A 154 4.50 -29.07 -0.76
N GLU A 155 3.94 -29.49 -1.90
CA GLU A 155 3.68 -28.66 -3.11
C GLU A 155 2.52 -27.69 -2.92
N VAL A 156 1.60 -27.95 -1.99
CA VAL A 156 0.41 -27.13 -1.71
C VAL A 156 0.75 -25.80 -0.99
N ARG A 157 1.92 -25.66 -0.38
CA ARG A 157 2.32 -24.39 0.30
C ARG A 157 2.64 -23.24 -0.66
N LEU A 158 2.99 -23.51 -1.90
CA LEU A 158 3.18 -22.47 -2.93
C LEU A 158 1.86 -22.06 -3.60
N SER A 159 0.83 -22.90 -3.53
CA SER A 159 -0.51 -22.62 -4.07
C SER A 159 -1.43 -21.86 -3.10
N HIS A 160 -1.01 -21.60 -1.85
CA HIS A 160 -1.87 -20.99 -0.82
C HIS A 160 -2.19 -19.48 -1.04
N VAL A 161 -1.64 -18.83 -2.07
CA VAL A 161 -2.03 -17.45 -2.43
C VAL A 161 -2.95 -17.44 -3.66
N ALA A 162 -3.02 -18.53 -4.42
CA ALA A 162 -3.89 -18.64 -5.58
C ALA A 162 -5.38 -18.59 -5.16
N ASN A 163 -6.14 -17.70 -5.84
CA ASN A 163 -7.59 -17.52 -5.67
C ASN A 163 -8.06 -16.73 -4.42
N HIS A 164 -7.17 -15.99 -3.74
CA HIS A 164 -7.59 -15.10 -2.66
C HIS A 164 -8.10 -13.73 -3.14
N PHE A 165 -7.94 -13.42 -4.43
CA PHE A 165 -8.34 -12.15 -5.01
C PHE A 165 -9.18 -12.36 -6.27
N SER A 166 -10.13 -11.47 -6.51
CA SER A 166 -10.93 -11.39 -7.73
C SER A 166 -11.18 -9.94 -8.11
N LEU A 167 -11.66 -9.72 -9.35
CA LEU A 167 -12.14 -8.38 -9.72
C LEU A 167 -13.34 -8.00 -8.84
N ASN A 168 -13.45 -6.72 -8.57
CA ASN A 168 -14.63 -6.16 -7.95
C ASN A 168 -15.83 -6.30 -8.92
N PRO A 169 -16.90 -7.00 -8.54
CA PRO A 169 -18.04 -7.25 -9.45
C PRO A 169 -18.82 -6.00 -9.83
N SER A 170 -18.61 -4.88 -9.10
CA SER A 170 -19.25 -3.60 -9.40
C SER A 170 -18.53 -2.78 -10.48
N LEU A 171 -17.48 -3.34 -11.10
CA LEU A 171 -16.72 -2.64 -12.14
C LEU A 171 -17.42 -2.71 -13.50
N SER A 172 -17.31 -1.60 -14.23
CA SER A 172 -17.60 -1.57 -15.67
C SER A 172 -16.33 -1.98 -16.44
N LEU A 173 -16.44 -2.96 -17.32
CA LEU A 173 -15.36 -3.35 -18.24
C LEU A 173 -15.39 -2.47 -19.50
N PRO A 174 -14.25 -2.27 -20.20
CA PRO A 174 -12.94 -2.88 -19.99
C PRO A 174 -12.13 -2.23 -18.86
N LEU A 175 -11.17 -2.99 -18.31
CA LEU A 175 -10.20 -2.46 -17.33
C LEU A 175 -9.25 -1.43 -17.98
N PRO A 176 -8.69 -0.49 -17.18
CA PRO A 176 -7.55 0.33 -17.57
C PRO A 176 -6.37 -0.54 -18.02
N ARG A 177 -5.62 -0.08 -19.03
CA ARG A 177 -4.54 -0.87 -19.62
C ARG A 177 -3.27 -0.88 -18.77
N MET A 178 -2.97 0.24 -18.13
CA MET A 178 -1.75 0.44 -17.33
C MET A 178 -2.15 0.78 -15.89
N ILE A 179 -1.85 -0.11 -14.96
CA ILE A 179 -2.29 -0.02 -13.57
C ILE A 179 -1.11 0.13 -12.62
N LEU A 180 -1.21 1.10 -11.70
CA LEU A 180 -0.34 1.20 -10.52
C LEU A 180 -1.03 0.52 -9.33
N LEU A 181 -0.44 -0.57 -8.86
CA LEU A 181 -0.96 -1.39 -7.77
C LEU A 181 -0.22 -1.07 -6.46
N ILE A 182 -0.94 -0.52 -5.48
CA ILE A 182 -0.38 -0.03 -4.21
C ILE A 182 -0.47 -1.10 -3.13
N ASP A 183 0.65 -1.28 -2.38
CA ASP A 183 0.65 -1.98 -1.09
C ASP A 183 1.53 -1.21 -0.08
N ASP A 184 1.50 -1.58 1.20
CA ASP A 184 2.31 -0.92 2.24
C ASP A 184 3.76 -1.42 2.26
N VAL A 185 3.98 -2.74 2.22
CA VAL A 185 5.31 -3.36 2.33
C VAL A 185 5.49 -4.47 1.30
N PHE A 186 6.55 -4.38 0.53
CA PHE A 186 7.04 -5.49 -0.29
C PHE A 186 7.88 -6.44 0.58
N THR A 187 7.45 -7.69 0.67
CA THR A 187 8.20 -8.79 1.30
C THR A 187 8.69 -9.77 0.22
N THR A 188 7.93 -10.81 -0.03
CA THR A 188 8.17 -11.76 -1.13
C THR A 188 7.56 -11.30 -2.45
N GLY A 189 6.59 -10.38 -2.41
CA GLY A 189 5.83 -9.94 -3.59
C GLY A 189 4.67 -10.86 -3.99
N SER A 190 4.47 -11.98 -3.29
CA SER A 190 3.43 -12.97 -3.65
C SER A 190 2.02 -12.36 -3.72
N THR A 191 1.67 -11.48 -2.80
CA THR A 191 0.37 -10.79 -2.77
C THR A 191 0.18 -9.87 -3.96
N LEU A 192 1.19 -9.02 -4.23
CA LEU A 192 1.17 -8.12 -5.39
C LEU A 192 1.11 -8.89 -6.70
N ASN A 193 1.90 -9.97 -6.80
CA ASN A 193 1.94 -10.81 -7.99
C ASN A 193 0.60 -11.51 -8.27
N GLU A 194 -0.08 -12.00 -7.23
CA GLU A 194 -1.41 -12.62 -7.38
C GLU A 194 -2.48 -11.57 -7.76
N CYS A 195 -2.44 -10.38 -7.20
CA CYS A 195 -3.29 -9.27 -7.63
C CYS A 195 -3.02 -8.89 -9.10
N ALA A 196 -1.75 -8.84 -9.51
CA ALA A 196 -1.36 -8.57 -10.89
C ALA A 196 -1.83 -9.66 -11.84
N ARG A 197 -1.78 -10.94 -11.41
CA ARG A 197 -2.34 -12.06 -12.17
C ARG A 197 -3.82 -11.83 -12.48
N VAL A 198 -4.61 -11.51 -11.46
CA VAL A 198 -6.05 -11.24 -11.62
C VAL A 198 -6.29 -10.10 -12.59
N LEU A 199 -5.55 -9.00 -12.49
CA LEU A 199 -5.70 -7.85 -13.39
C LEU A 199 -5.33 -8.20 -14.83
N LYS A 200 -4.21 -8.89 -15.06
CA LYS A 200 -3.73 -9.27 -16.40
C LYS A 200 -4.64 -10.30 -17.07
N THR A 201 -5.14 -11.29 -16.33
CA THR A 201 -6.07 -12.29 -16.89
C THR A 201 -7.42 -11.68 -17.26
N ASN A 202 -7.73 -10.46 -16.79
CA ASN A 202 -8.93 -9.72 -17.12
C ASN A 202 -8.68 -8.50 -18.06
N GLY A 203 -7.56 -8.50 -18.81
CA GLY A 203 -7.32 -7.60 -19.91
C GLY A 203 -6.41 -6.40 -19.63
N CYS A 204 -5.86 -6.26 -18.42
CA CYS A 204 -4.84 -5.28 -18.13
C CYS A 204 -3.53 -5.62 -18.87
N ARG A 205 -2.87 -4.62 -19.47
CA ARG A 205 -1.62 -4.81 -20.22
C ARG A 205 -0.39 -4.80 -19.31
N THR A 206 -0.28 -3.78 -18.45
CA THR A 206 0.86 -3.61 -17.54
C THR A 206 0.42 -3.35 -16.12
N VAL A 207 1.08 -3.98 -15.15
CA VAL A 207 0.86 -3.79 -13.72
C VAL A 207 2.19 -3.46 -13.05
N THR A 208 2.33 -2.23 -12.59
CA THR A 208 3.47 -1.78 -11.76
C THR A 208 3.07 -1.83 -10.29
N GLY A 209 3.79 -2.59 -9.48
CA GLY A 209 3.65 -2.59 -8.03
C GLY A 209 4.39 -1.39 -7.42
N LEU A 210 3.74 -0.65 -6.50
CA LEU A 210 4.36 0.44 -5.77
C LEU A 210 4.08 0.28 -4.28
N THR A 211 5.15 0.30 -3.46
CA THR A 211 5.08 0.12 -2.01
C THR A 211 5.86 1.19 -1.26
N VAL A 212 5.46 1.47 -0.02
CA VAL A 212 6.18 2.41 0.84
C VAL A 212 7.54 1.85 1.21
N ALA A 213 7.60 0.57 1.57
CA ALA A 213 8.85 -0.02 1.99
C ALA A 213 9.08 -1.42 1.42
N ARG A 214 10.36 -1.82 1.32
CA ARG A 214 10.80 -3.16 0.97
C ARG A 214 11.58 -3.79 2.11
N GLN A 215 11.21 -5.00 2.49
CA GLN A 215 12.00 -5.78 3.43
C GLN A 215 13.27 -6.27 2.75
N ALA A 216 14.42 -6.19 3.44
CA ALA A 216 15.65 -6.81 2.94
C ALA A 216 15.44 -8.33 2.80
N SER A 217 15.91 -8.86 1.69
CA SER A 217 15.95 -10.31 1.43
C SER A 217 17.03 -10.93 2.25
#